data_c690468f49e3d1e999c966aba3b0303e
#
_entry.id   c690468f49e3d1e999c966aba3b0303e
#
_cell.length_a   1.000
_cell.length_b   1.000
_cell.length_c   1.000
_cell.angle_alpha   90.00
_cell.angle_beta   90.00
_cell.angle_gamma   90.00
#
_symmetry.space_group_name_H-M   'P 1'
#
loop_
_entity.id
_entity.type
_entity.pdbx_description
1 polymer ?
#
loop_
_entity_poly.entity_id
_entity_poly.type
_entity_poly.pdbx_seq_one_letter_code
_entity_poly.pdbx_strand_id
1 'polypeptide(L)'
;MKKTLTTIIFLISITCFSQDLSKETHYYFQGNQITKTEFESFDNRKIYTRTIENDSSIIEKIYLHKNIGKLDSIQLKQVTMFLTKIIGSEFNQEKKTMIHLYRENDKNIYSDSKYKKYWKWIKNNSKRYQSFLIGTKNSQIEPNKKKHIYLDQYELIEKLFFQSSDFKINHLLIKPNGEIYIYFGLNDILHVLDWSMD
;
A
#
# COMPACT_ATOMS: atom_id res chain seq x y z
N MET A 1 33.90 -56.45 -8.11
CA MET A 1 33.90 -55.56 -6.92
C MET A 1 34.03 -54.07 -7.25
N LYS A 2 34.89 -53.60 -8.17
CA LYS A 2 35.03 -52.15 -8.49
C LYS A 2 33.76 -51.50 -9.04
N LYS A 3 32.97 -52.21 -9.88
CA LYS A 3 31.73 -51.66 -10.49
C LYS A 3 30.59 -51.47 -9.49
N THR A 4 30.45 -52.33 -8.49
CA THR A 4 29.45 -52.22 -7.43
C THR A 4 29.72 -51.05 -6.49
N LEU A 5 31.00 -50.76 -6.17
CA LEU A 5 31.40 -49.65 -5.32
C LEU A 5 31.09 -48.29 -5.97
N THR A 6 31.31 -48.17 -7.29
CA THR A 6 31.01 -46.93 -8.05
C THR A 6 29.51 -46.63 -8.09
N THR A 7 28.66 -47.65 -8.21
CA THR A 7 27.20 -47.52 -8.24
C THR A 7 26.65 -47.04 -6.88
N ILE A 8 27.21 -47.53 -5.78
CA ILE A 8 26.82 -47.15 -4.43
C ILE A 8 27.20 -45.69 -4.16
N ILE A 9 28.37 -45.22 -4.58
CA ILE A 9 28.81 -43.83 -4.42
C ILE A 9 27.90 -42.90 -5.25
N PHE A 10 27.47 -43.30 -6.43
CA PHE A 10 26.55 -42.51 -7.29
C PHE A 10 25.14 -42.39 -6.68
N LEU A 11 24.65 -43.47 -6.05
CA LEU A 11 23.34 -43.45 -5.34
C LEU A 11 23.36 -42.57 -4.09
N ILE A 12 24.46 -42.52 -3.34
CA ILE A 12 24.59 -41.65 -2.16
C ILE A 12 24.67 -40.19 -2.57
N SER A 13 25.30 -39.85 -3.70
CA SER A 13 25.36 -38.45 -4.18
C SER A 13 24.00 -37.91 -4.66
N ILE A 14 23.07 -38.75 -5.07
CA ILE A 14 21.72 -38.30 -5.50
C ILE A 14 20.82 -38.00 -4.30
N THR A 15 21.02 -38.66 -3.14
CA THR A 15 20.21 -38.41 -1.94
C THR A 15 20.59 -37.13 -1.20
N CYS A 16 21.76 -36.53 -1.47
CA CYS A 16 22.19 -35.27 -0.84
C CYS A 16 21.60 -34.00 -1.48
N PHE A 17 20.90 -34.07 -2.61
CA PHE A 17 20.39 -32.89 -3.32
C PHE A 17 18.90 -32.59 -3.09
N SER A 18 18.22 -33.35 -2.22
CA SER A 18 16.80 -33.11 -1.93
C SER A 18 16.55 -32.73 -0.49
N GLN A 19 17.26 -31.74 0.02
CA GLN A 19 16.75 -30.97 1.16
C GLN A 19 16.14 -29.69 0.56
N ASP A 20 14.86 -29.75 0.22
CA ASP A 20 14.04 -28.55 0.21
C ASP A 20 14.08 -28.00 1.65
N LEU A 21 15.04 -27.11 1.89
CA LEU A 21 15.07 -26.31 3.12
C LEU A 21 13.85 -25.44 3.10
N SER A 22 12.75 -25.93 3.67
CA SER A 22 11.56 -25.12 3.88
C SER A 22 12.00 -23.91 4.71
N LYS A 23 11.93 -22.72 4.09
CA LYS A 23 12.30 -21.48 4.74
C LYS A 23 11.45 -21.30 5.99
N GLU A 24 12.09 -20.98 7.10
CA GLU A 24 11.36 -20.65 8.33
C GLU A 24 10.64 -19.32 8.18
N THR A 25 9.36 -19.27 8.59
CA THR A 25 8.55 -18.05 8.55
C THR A 25 8.52 -17.40 9.93
N HIS A 26 8.92 -16.13 9.98
CA HIS A 26 8.90 -15.30 11.18
C HIS A 26 7.83 -14.21 11.02
N TYR A 27 7.02 -14.04 12.06
CA TYR A 27 5.90 -13.08 12.07
C TYR A 27 6.24 -11.89 12.97
N TYR A 28 5.94 -10.67 12.49
CA TYR A 28 6.23 -9.44 13.22
C TYR A 28 5.03 -8.48 13.26
N PHE A 29 4.84 -7.88 14.41
CA PHE A 29 3.90 -6.79 14.62
C PHE A 29 4.52 -5.69 15.47
N GLN A 30 4.48 -4.43 14.97
CA GLN A 30 5.08 -3.25 15.63
C GLN A 30 6.56 -3.45 16.06
N GLY A 31 7.33 -4.17 15.26
CA GLY A 31 8.74 -4.45 15.52
C GLY A 31 9.01 -5.65 16.43
N ASN A 32 7.99 -6.23 17.07
CA ASN A 32 8.12 -7.42 17.91
C ASN A 32 7.81 -8.68 17.12
N GLN A 33 8.55 -9.76 17.37
CA GLN A 33 8.21 -11.07 16.85
C GLN A 33 6.99 -11.62 17.60
N ILE A 34 6.05 -12.17 16.84
CA ILE A 34 4.81 -12.78 17.35
C ILE A 34 4.70 -14.22 16.87
N THR A 35 3.83 -14.98 17.49
CA THR A 35 3.53 -16.35 17.07
C THR A 35 2.65 -16.39 15.83
N LYS A 36 2.66 -17.52 15.11
CA LYS A 36 1.76 -17.75 13.97
C LYS A 36 0.28 -17.62 14.37
N THR A 37 -0.08 -18.13 15.55
CA THR A 37 -1.46 -18.05 16.07
C THR A 37 -1.88 -16.60 16.32
N GLU A 38 -1.01 -15.78 16.88
CA GLU A 38 -1.29 -14.34 17.05
C GLU A 38 -1.42 -13.65 15.69
N PHE A 39 -0.52 -13.96 14.73
CA PHE A 39 -0.59 -13.44 13.37
C PHE A 39 -1.94 -13.76 12.70
N GLU A 40 -2.39 -15.00 12.76
CA GLU A 40 -3.66 -15.46 12.18
C GLU A 40 -4.90 -14.89 12.90
N SER A 41 -4.75 -14.37 14.12
CA SER A 41 -5.85 -13.76 14.88
C SER A 41 -6.22 -12.35 14.44
N PHE A 42 -5.38 -11.69 13.64
CA PHE A 42 -5.67 -10.34 13.15
C PHE A 42 -6.80 -10.35 12.12
N ASP A 43 -7.67 -9.37 12.21
CA ASP A 43 -8.71 -9.14 11.19
C ASP A 43 -8.06 -8.63 9.90
N ASN A 44 -8.05 -9.45 8.87
CA ASN A 44 -7.45 -9.15 7.55
C ASN A 44 -8.00 -7.86 6.91
N ARG A 45 -9.17 -7.38 7.35
CA ARG A 45 -9.73 -6.11 6.90
C ARG A 45 -9.06 -4.91 7.55
N LYS A 46 -8.38 -5.10 8.69
CA LYS A 46 -7.74 -4.04 9.47
C LYS A 46 -6.23 -4.01 9.33
N ILE A 47 -5.67 -4.92 8.56
CA ILE A 47 -4.23 -5.06 8.41
C ILE A 47 -3.83 -5.11 6.94
N TYR A 48 -2.58 -4.75 6.71
CA TYR A 48 -1.81 -5.12 5.53
C TYR A 48 -0.64 -5.98 5.97
N THR A 49 -0.43 -7.10 5.30
CA THR A 49 0.72 -7.98 5.53
C THR A 49 1.76 -7.77 4.45
N ARG A 50 2.99 -7.54 4.83
CA ARG A 50 4.13 -7.47 3.92
C ARG A 50 5.00 -8.69 4.10
N THR A 51 5.14 -9.45 3.03
CA THR A 51 6.09 -10.58 2.96
C THR A 51 7.44 -10.09 2.45
N ILE A 52 8.50 -10.42 3.18
CA ILE A 52 9.89 -10.18 2.80
C ILE A 52 10.58 -11.54 2.80
N GLU A 53 11.01 -11.98 1.63
CA GLU A 53 11.70 -13.25 1.46
C GLU A 53 13.20 -13.02 1.25
N ASN A 54 14.03 -13.79 1.97
CA ASN A 54 15.46 -13.87 1.77
C ASN A 54 15.88 -15.34 1.56
N ASP A 55 17.17 -15.60 1.46
CA ASP A 55 17.69 -16.94 1.15
C ASP A 55 17.36 -17.98 2.23
N SER A 56 17.23 -17.56 3.50
CA SER A 56 17.09 -18.46 4.65
C SER A 56 15.72 -18.42 5.32
N SER A 57 14.93 -17.35 5.14
CA SER A 57 13.68 -17.17 5.85
C SER A 57 12.65 -16.33 5.09
N ILE A 58 11.42 -16.44 5.53
CA ILE A 58 10.28 -15.59 5.13
C ILE A 58 9.91 -14.74 6.34
N ILE A 59 9.80 -13.44 6.16
CA ILE A 59 9.38 -12.50 7.20
C ILE A 59 8.03 -11.92 6.82
N GLU A 60 7.03 -12.15 7.66
CA GLU A 60 5.69 -11.60 7.53
C GLU A 60 5.51 -10.45 8.53
N LYS A 61 5.32 -9.22 8.03
CA LYS A 61 5.11 -8.04 8.88
C LYS A 61 3.69 -7.52 8.75
N ILE A 62 3.03 -7.33 9.88
CA ILE A 62 1.70 -6.73 9.96
C ILE A 62 1.81 -5.22 10.13
N TYR A 63 1.03 -4.49 9.33
CA TYR A 63 0.79 -3.06 9.43
C TYR A 63 -0.70 -2.80 9.60
N LEU A 64 -1.07 -2.13 10.68
CA LEU A 64 -2.47 -1.74 10.88
C LEU A 64 -2.84 -0.57 9.96
N HIS A 65 -3.98 -0.66 9.32
CA HIS A 65 -4.65 0.52 8.81
C HIS A 65 -5.16 1.33 10.00
N LYS A 66 -4.91 2.62 10.03
CA LYS A 66 -5.23 3.40 11.23
C LYS A 66 -5.76 4.78 10.93
N ASN A 67 -6.66 5.22 11.80
CA ASN A 67 -6.90 6.62 12.00
C ASN A 67 -5.67 7.21 12.70
N ILE A 68 -4.99 8.15 12.05
CA ILE A 68 -3.80 8.83 12.60
C ILE A 68 -4.18 10.08 13.41
N GLY A 69 -5.45 10.40 13.49
CA GLY A 69 -5.95 11.52 14.26
C GLY A 69 -6.78 12.51 13.45
N LYS A 70 -6.81 13.73 13.93
CA LYS A 70 -7.57 14.81 13.35
C LYS A 70 -6.65 16.03 13.18
N LEU A 71 -6.61 16.56 11.98
CA LEU A 71 -5.96 17.85 11.71
C LEU A 71 -6.71 18.96 12.45
N ASP A 72 -5.97 19.87 13.05
CA ASP A 72 -6.55 21.13 13.50
C ASP A 72 -6.95 22.04 12.31
N SER A 73 -7.61 23.14 12.58
CA SER A 73 -8.09 24.03 11.53
C SER A 73 -6.99 24.64 10.66
N ILE A 74 -5.81 24.89 11.23
CA ILE A 74 -4.67 25.46 10.51
C ILE A 74 -4.07 24.39 9.60
N GLN A 75 -3.83 23.19 10.14
CA GLN A 75 -3.31 22.04 9.39
C GLN A 75 -4.25 21.66 8.25
N LEU A 76 -5.56 21.59 8.51
CA LEU A 76 -6.55 21.27 7.48
C LEU A 76 -6.55 22.31 6.37
N LYS A 77 -6.47 23.60 6.71
CA LYS A 77 -6.34 24.68 5.72
C LYS A 77 -5.07 24.53 4.87
N GLN A 78 -3.94 24.23 5.49
CA GLN A 78 -2.69 24.00 4.75
C GLN A 78 -2.79 22.82 3.79
N VAL A 79 -3.30 21.67 4.25
CA VAL A 79 -3.50 20.48 3.40
C VAL A 79 -4.47 20.79 2.26
N THR A 80 -5.56 21.50 2.53
CA THR A 80 -6.51 21.95 1.51
C THR A 80 -5.84 22.82 0.45
N MET A 81 -5.02 23.78 0.87
CA MET A 81 -4.26 24.63 -0.06
C MET A 81 -3.30 23.81 -0.94
N PHE A 82 -2.61 22.80 -0.38
CA PHE A 82 -1.72 21.93 -1.14
C PHE A 82 -2.48 21.08 -2.15
N LEU A 83 -3.60 20.47 -1.73
CA LEU A 83 -4.43 19.67 -2.62
C LEU A 83 -5.02 20.54 -3.74
N THR A 84 -5.46 21.75 -3.43
CA THR A 84 -5.92 22.72 -4.44
C THR A 84 -4.80 23.06 -5.43
N LYS A 85 -3.56 23.20 -4.96
CA LYS A 85 -2.41 23.49 -5.83
C LYS A 85 -2.06 22.32 -6.76
N ILE A 86 -2.17 21.07 -6.27
CA ILE A 86 -1.85 19.86 -7.05
C ILE A 86 -2.97 19.53 -8.03
N ILE A 87 -4.22 19.58 -7.56
CA ILE A 87 -5.39 19.07 -8.28
C ILE A 87 -6.08 20.17 -9.08
N GLY A 88 -6.13 21.38 -8.54
CA GLY A 88 -6.80 22.54 -9.14
C GLY A 88 -8.29 22.59 -8.77
N SER A 89 -9.09 23.14 -9.71
CA SER A 89 -10.53 23.38 -9.52
C SER A 89 -11.40 22.13 -9.34
N GLU A 90 -10.86 20.94 -9.59
CA GLU A 90 -11.58 19.68 -9.37
C GLU A 90 -11.65 19.27 -7.90
N PHE A 91 -10.75 19.83 -7.06
CA PHE A 91 -10.73 19.56 -5.63
C PHE A 91 -11.86 20.30 -4.89
N ASN A 92 -12.60 19.58 -4.06
CA ASN A 92 -13.66 20.14 -3.20
C ASN A 92 -13.43 19.73 -1.74
N GLN A 93 -13.13 20.68 -0.87
CA GLN A 93 -12.85 20.44 0.55
C GLN A 93 -14.03 19.87 1.35
N GLU A 94 -15.26 20.02 0.86
CA GLU A 94 -16.47 19.51 1.52
C GLU A 94 -16.70 18.01 1.31
N LYS A 95 -15.85 17.36 0.51
CA LYS A 95 -15.95 15.93 0.22
C LYS A 95 -14.90 15.13 0.96
N LYS A 96 -15.27 13.91 1.32
CA LYS A 96 -14.28 12.90 1.73
C LYS A 96 -13.32 12.67 0.55
N THR A 97 -12.03 12.88 0.78
CA THR A 97 -10.98 12.86 -0.26
C THR A 97 -10.13 11.62 -0.10
N MET A 98 -10.13 10.77 -1.11
CA MET A 98 -9.21 9.63 -1.22
C MET A 98 -8.02 10.01 -2.10
N ILE A 99 -6.83 9.79 -1.59
CA ILE A 99 -5.57 10.00 -2.29
C ILE A 99 -4.85 8.66 -2.34
N HIS A 100 -4.45 8.27 -3.53
CA HIS A 100 -3.61 7.11 -3.79
C HIS A 100 -2.26 7.63 -4.24
N LEU A 101 -1.23 7.47 -3.41
CA LEU A 101 0.12 7.95 -3.68
C LEU A 101 0.97 6.83 -4.28
N TYR A 102 1.54 7.08 -5.45
CA TYR A 102 2.39 6.15 -6.20
C TYR A 102 3.81 6.68 -6.23
N ARG A 103 4.75 5.87 -5.78
CA ARG A 103 6.17 6.20 -5.78
C ARG A 103 6.86 5.78 -7.07
N GLU A 104 8.15 5.95 -7.09
CA GLU A 104 9.00 5.63 -8.22
C GLU A 104 8.75 4.22 -8.78
N ASN A 105 8.69 4.13 -10.11
CA ASN A 105 8.51 2.90 -10.88
C ASN A 105 7.20 2.12 -10.61
N ASP A 106 6.21 2.73 -9.97
CA ASP A 106 4.92 2.08 -9.77
C ASP A 106 3.97 2.32 -10.95
N LYS A 107 3.88 1.32 -11.81
CA LYS A 107 3.01 1.36 -12.99
C LYS A 107 1.54 1.07 -12.69
N ASN A 108 1.21 0.68 -11.44
CA ASN A 108 -0.18 0.36 -11.06
C ASN A 108 -1.11 1.55 -11.21
N ILE A 109 -0.59 2.79 -11.14
CA ILE A 109 -1.40 4.00 -11.36
C ILE A 109 -2.18 3.95 -12.67
N TYR A 110 -1.62 3.36 -13.73
CA TYR A 110 -2.29 3.28 -15.03
C TYR A 110 -3.39 2.21 -15.08
N SER A 111 -3.23 1.10 -14.35
CA SER A 111 -4.28 0.09 -14.17
C SER A 111 -5.39 0.63 -13.29
N ASP A 112 -5.03 1.27 -12.19
CA ASP A 112 -5.96 1.84 -11.22
C ASP A 112 -6.78 2.99 -11.84
N SER A 113 -6.18 3.79 -12.72
CA SER A 113 -6.91 4.83 -13.46
C SER A 113 -8.00 4.28 -14.39
N LYS A 114 -7.94 2.99 -14.74
CA LYS A 114 -8.91 2.28 -15.59
C LYS A 114 -9.80 1.32 -14.79
N TYR A 115 -9.69 1.27 -13.48
CA TYR A 115 -10.40 0.30 -12.66
C TYR A 115 -11.90 0.61 -12.58
N LYS A 116 -12.67 0.03 -13.50
CA LYS A 116 -14.09 0.36 -13.74
C LYS A 116 -14.95 0.27 -12.48
N LYS A 117 -14.77 -0.75 -11.62
CA LYS A 117 -15.57 -0.92 -10.40
C LYS A 117 -15.35 0.23 -9.43
N TYR A 118 -14.08 0.60 -9.20
CA TYR A 118 -13.69 1.70 -8.34
C TYR A 118 -14.28 3.03 -8.81
N TRP A 119 -14.01 3.42 -10.07
CA TRP A 119 -14.47 4.70 -10.62
C TRP A 119 -15.98 4.78 -10.77
N LYS A 120 -16.67 3.65 -11.02
CA LYS A 120 -18.15 3.60 -10.98
C LYS A 120 -18.67 3.92 -9.58
N TRP A 121 -18.04 3.35 -8.54
CA TRP A 121 -18.40 3.64 -7.15
C TRP A 121 -18.18 5.13 -6.82
N ILE A 122 -17.00 5.69 -7.14
CA ILE A 122 -16.68 7.12 -6.93
C ILE A 122 -17.73 8.01 -7.64
N LYS A 123 -18.07 7.72 -8.88
CA LYS A 123 -19.08 8.45 -9.65
C LYS A 123 -20.45 8.43 -8.98
N ASN A 124 -20.88 7.25 -8.55
CA ASN A 124 -22.20 7.09 -7.89
C ASN A 124 -22.26 7.82 -6.53
N ASN A 125 -21.13 7.99 -5.87
CA ASN A 125 -21.01 8.65 -4.57
C ASN A 125 -20.38 10.05 -4.66
N SER A 126 -20.34 10.65 -5.85
CA SER A 126 -19.61 11.89 -6.13
C SER A 126 -20.09 13.13 -5.38
N LYS A 127 -21.29 13.09 -4.77
CA LYS A 127 -21.76 14.15 -3.86
C LYS A 127 -20.96 14.19 -2.56
N ARG A 128 -20.45 13.04 -2.09
CA ARG A 128 -19.79 12.88 -0.78
C ARG A 128 -18.31 12.53 -0.88
N TYR A 129 -17.88 11.97 -2.00
CA TYR A 129 -16.54 11.44 -2.21
C TYR A 129 -15.89 12.00 -3.46
N GLN A 130 -14.58 12.10 -3.40
CA GLN A 130 -13.70 12.35 -4.54
C GLN A 130 -12.43 11.53 -4.39
N SER A 131 -11.75 11.24 -5.49
CA SER A 131 -10.53 10.44 -5.47
C SER A 131 -9.53 10.91 -6.51
N PHE A 132 -8.24 10.83 -6.15
CA PHE A 132 -7.13 11.30 -6.96
C PHE A 132 -5.97 10.31 -6.88
N LEU A 133 -5.40 9.99 -8.03
CA LEU A 133 -4.18 9.19 -8.16
C LEU A 133 -3.01 10.18 -8.28
N ILE A 134 -2.06 10.12 -7.35
CA ILE A 134 -0.99 11.10 -7.27
C ILE A 134 0.36 10.39 -7.35
N GLY A 135 1.15 10.72 -8.37
CA GLY A 135 2.54 10.31 -8.45
C GLY A 135 3.44 11.25 -7.65
N THR A 136 4.49 10.72 -7.02
CA THR A 136 5.57 11.54 -6.47
C THR A 136 6.41 12.15 -7.59
N LYS A 137 7.22 13.15 -7.28
CA LYS A 137 8.12 13.83 -8.23
C LYS A 137 8.97 12.84 -9.04
N ASN A 138 9.49 11.81 -8.39
CA ASN A 138 10.39 10.83 -9.00
C ASN A 138 9.65 9.64 -9.64
N SER A 139 8.33 9.64 -9.64
CA SER A 139 7.52 8.53 -10.16
C SER A 139 7.56 8.38 -11.68
N GLN A 140 8.08 9.37 -12.42
CA GLN A 140 8.06 9.45 -13.89
C GLN A 140 6.65 9.33 -14.49
N ILE A 141 5.62 9.71 -13.71
CA ILE A 141 4.24 9.66 -14.11
C ILE A 141 3.85 10.96 -14.79
N GLU A 142 3.23 10.87 -15.96
CA GLU A 142 2.67 12.02 -16.67
C GLU A 142 1.26 12.34 -16.13
N PRO A 143 1.02 13.58 -15.67
CA PRO A 143 -0.30 14.00 -15.21
C PRO A 143 -1.34 13.89 -16.33
N ASN A 144 -2.53 13.38 -15.96
CA ASN A 144 -3.65 13.27 -16.88
C ASN A 144 -4.98 13.46 -16.13
N LYS A 145 -5.53 14.66 -16.14
CA LYS A 145 -6.79 15.00 -15.45
C LYS A 145 -7.96 14.11 -15.84
N LYS A 146 -8.09 13.77 -17.14
CA LYS A 146 -9.17 12.89 -17.61
C LYS A 146 -9.11 11.48 -16.99
N LYS A 147 -7.95 11.09 -16.48
CA LYS A 147 -7.70 9.81 -15.78
C LYS A 147 -7.53 9.98 -14.26
N HIS A 148 -7.81 11.18 -13.74
CA HIS A 148 -7.61 11.52 -12.32
C HIS A 148 -6.15 11.35 -11.84
N ILE A 149 -5.16 11.49 -12.75
CA ILE A 149 -3.73 11.36 -12.46
C ILE A 149 -3.12 12.75 -12.32
N TYR A 150 -2.46 12.98 -11.17
CA TYR A 150 -1.80 14.22 -10.79
C TYR A 150 -0.38 13.95 -10.35
N LEU A 151 0.43 15.01 -10.21
CA LEU A 151 1.82 14.92 -9.78
C LEU A 151 2.07 15.83 -8.58
N ASP A 152 2.54 15.26 -7.48
CA ASP A 152 3.05 16.01 -6.32
C ASP A 152 4.52 16.38 -6.54
N GLN A 153 4.76 17.46 -7.30
CA GLN A 153 6.10 17.97 -7.62
C GLN A 153 6.88 18.41 -6.39
N TYR A 154 6.21 18.70 -5.29
CA TYR A 154 6.81 19.19 -4.05
C TYR A 154 6.97 18.11 -2.99
N GLU A 155 6.52 16.89 -3.27
CA GLU A 155 6.53 15.74 -2.35
C GLU A 155 5.83 16.04 -1.02
N LEU A 156 4.83 16.94 -1.05
CA LEU A 156 4.15 17.41 0.17
C LEU A 156 3.31 16.31 0.81
N ILE A 157 2.58 15.53 0.01
CA ILE A 157 1.74 14.44 0.51
C ILE A 157 2.61 13.36 1.12
N GLU A 158 3.71 13.01 0.44
CA GLU A 158 4.66 12.03 0.95
C GLU A 158 5.28 12.48 2.27
N LYS A 159 5.79 13.71 2.33
CA LYS A 159 6.43 14.26 3.53
C LYS A 159 5.47 14.42 4.71
N LEU A 160 4.21 14.80 4.45
CA LEU A 160 3.24 15.02 5.52
C LEU A 160 2.69 13.71 6.09
N PHE A 161 2.44 12.71 5.26
CA PHE A 161 1.66 11.53 5.67
C PHE A 161 2.40 10.20 5.60
N PHE A 162 3.45 10.11 4.78
CA PHE A 162 4.09 8.83 4.45
C PHE A 162 5.62 8.81 4.64
N GLN A 163 6.18 9.75 5.38
CA GLN A 163 7.63 9.91 5.55
C GLN A 163 8.34 8.64 6.04
N SER A 164 7.68 7.87 6.91
CA SER A 164 8.23 6.61 7.45
C SER A 164 7.79 5.37 6.68
N SER A 165 7.03 5.52 5.59
CA SER A 165 6.53 4.38 4.81
C SER A 165 7.50 4.03 3.70
N ASP A 166 7.84 2.77 3.58
CA ASP A 166 8.67 2.20 2.51
C ASP A 166 7.83 1.49 1.40
N PHE A 167 6.50 1.58 1.49
CA PHE A 167 5.61 1.01 0.49
C PHE A 167 5.55 1.86 -0.77
N LYS A 168 5.47 1.20 -1.93
CA LYS A 168 5.35 1.89 -3.23
C LYS A 168 4.01 2.59 -3.39
N ILE A 169 2.93 1.97 -2.90
CA ILE A 169 1.58 2.53 -2.92
C ILE A 169 1.13 2.77 -1.49
N ASN A 170 0.56 3.93 -1.26
CA ASN A 170 -0.06 4.29 0.01
C ASN A 170 -1.37 5.00 -0.27
N HIS A 171 -2.32 4.87 0.65
CA HIS A 171 -3.60 5.53 0.50
C HIS A 171 -3.91 6.38 1.72
N LEU A 172 -4.58 7.50 1.46
CA LEU A 172 -4.98 8.47 2.46
C LEU A 172 -6.45 8.81 2.25
N LEU A 173 -7.24 8.74 3.31
CA LEU A 173 -8.58 9.30 3.36
C LEU A 173 -8.56 10.51 4.29
N ILE A 174 -9.00 11.66 3.77
CA ILE A 174 -9.19 12.89 4.54
C ILE A 174 -10.69 13.18 4.55
N LYS A 175 -11.29 13.30 5.74
CA LYS A 175 -12.67 13.74 5.91
C LYS A 175 -12.76 15.27 6.01
N PRO A 176 -13.89 15.89 5.66
CA PRO A 176 -14.06 17.34 5.78
C PRO A 176 -13.87 17.89 7.20
N ASN A 177 -14.13 17.06 8.22
CA ASN A 177 -13.90 17.40 9.61
C ASN A 177 -12.44 17.31 10.06
N GLY A 178 -11.50 16.99 9.14
CA GLY A 178 -10.07 16.87 9.39
C GLY A 178 -9.61 15.49 9.85
N GLU A 179 -10.50 14.52 10.06
CA GLU A 179 -10.08 13.15 10.37
C GLU A 179 -9.30 12.53 9.23
N ILE A 180 -8.21 11.81 9.56
CA ILE A 180 -7.31 11.19 8.61
C ILE A 180 -7.16 9.71 8.89
N TYR A 181 -7.23 8.91 7.82
CA TYR A 181 -6.96 7.48 7.83
C TYR A 181 -5.88 7.14 6.82
N ILE A 182 -4.88 6.36 7.22
CA ILE A 182 -3.82 5.85 6.35
C ILE A 182 -4.00 4.36 6.15
N TYR A 183 -3.82 3.94 4.89
CA TYR A 183 -3.81 2.55 4.46
C TYR A 183 -2.48 2.27 3.78
N PHE A 184 -1.74 1.30 4.30
CA PHE A 184 -0.41 0.98 3.83
C PHE A 184 -0.46 -0.15 2.81
N GLY A 185 0.23 0.02 1.68
CA GLY A 185 0.60 -1.05 0.76
C GLY A 185 -0.54 -1.81 0.09
N LEU A 186 -1.79 -1.36 0.17
CA LEU A 186 -2.90 -2.02 -0.51
C LEU A 186 -2.72 -1.95 -2.02
N ASN A 187 -2.59 -3.10 -2.66
CA ASN A 187 -2.43 -3.17 -4.11
C ASN A 187 -3.76 -2.97 -4.86
N ASP A 188 -4.90 -3.20 -4.21
CA ASP A 188 -6.22 -2.99 -4.78
C ASP A 188 -6.89 -1.78 -4.14
N ILE A 189 -7.02 -0.69 -4.90
CA ILE A 189 -7.65 0.55 -4.44
C ILE A 189 -9.13 0.38 -4.07
N LEU A 190 -9.78 -0.72 -4.51
CA LEU A 190 -11.16 -1.00 -4.15
C LEU A 190 -11.31 -1.28 -2.64
N HIS A 191 -10.31 -1.90 -2.02
CA HIS A 191 -10.34 -2.20 -0.58
C HIS A 191 -10.36 -0.94 0.28
N VAL A 192 -9.87 0.20 -0.21
CA VAL A 192 -9.95 1.48 0.51
C VAL A 192 -11.40 1.92 0.70
N LEU A 193 -12.31 1.50 -0.18
CA LEU A 193 -13.73 1.85 -0.10
C LEU A 193 -14.44 1.19 1.07
N ASP A 194 -14.03 -0.02 1.45
CA ASP A 194 -14.66 -0.79 2.55
C ASP A 194 -14.53 -0.06 3.89
N TRP A 195 -13.51 0.79 4.04
CA TRP A 195 -13.19 1.56 5.23
C TRP A 195 -13.73 2.99 5.22
N SER A 196 -14.04 3.50 4.03
CA SER A 196 -14.51 4.88 3.86
C SER A 196 -16.01 5.03 4.12
N MET A 197 -16.72 3.93 4.31
CA MET A 197 -18.20 3.91 4.43
C MET A 197 -18.71 4.23 5.85
N ASP A 198 -17.83 4.24 6.87
CA ASP A 198 -18.19 4.55 8.27
C ASP A 198 -18.07 6.10 8.56
#